data_0ab57283afc2de23030643b94c77e0c0
#
_entry.id   0ab57283afc2de23030643b94c77e0c0
#
_cell.length_a   1.000
_cell.length_b   1.000
_cell.length_c   1.000
_cell.angle_alpha   90.00
_cell.angle_beta   90.00
_cell.angle_gamma   90.00
#
_symmetry.space_group_name_H-M   'P 1'
#
loop_
_entity.id
_entity.type
_entity.pdbx_description
1 polymer ?
#
loop_
_entity_poly.entity_id
_entity_poly.type
_entity_poly.pdbx_seq_one_letter_code
_entity_poly.pdbx_strand_id
1 'polypeptide(L)'
;MLRRHPVLIAVAVMYGVALCIVSFGQVGVFVEGAAVCFLIFLPLGALLVLLLGQFRWWLALVVGIVVCTWIEFGRVVWHPERGFDGMMLLTNVAGTLVGGMAVALALRATEHPSVRHDESLSPLSQGSLQKLAEEIPPD
;
A
#
# COMPACT_ATOMS: atom_id res chain seq x y z
N MET A 1 6.59 0.74 16.38
CA MET A 1 6.40 -0.06 15.17
C MET A 1 7.19 0.42 13.94
N LEU A 2 7.72 1.65 13.91
CA LEU A 2 8.56 2.17 12.80
C LEU A 2 9.96 1.53 12.68
N ARG A 3 10.36 0.68 13.62
CA ARG A 3 11.74 0.16 13.73
C ARG A 3 12.07 -1.00 12.78
N ARG A 4 11.12 -1.48 11.96
CA ARG A 4 11.32 -2.74 11.22
C ARG A 4 11.78 -2.62 9.77
N HIS A 5 11.76 -1.42 9.16
CA HIS A 5 12.13 -1.31 7.75
C HIS A 5 12.94 -0.05 7.44
N PRO A 6 14.19 0.09 7.91
CA PRO A 6 15.02 1.25 7.57
C PRO A 6 15.23 1.37 6.05
N VAL A 7 15.28 0.25 5.35
CA VAL A 7 15.38 0.19 3.89
C VAL A 7 14.14 0.81 3.23
N LEU A 8 12.93 0.50 3.73
CA LEU A 8 11.68 1.02 3.17
C LEU A 8 11.56 2.53 3.37
N ILE A 9 12.02 3.03 4.53
CA ILE A 9 12.09 4.48 4.79
C ILE A 9 13.09 5.14 3.84
N ALA A 10 14.27 4.54 3.66
CA ALA A 10 15.28 5.05 2.74
C ALA A 10 14.76 5.12 1.30
N VAL A 11 14.09 4.06 0.84
CA VAL A 11 13.46 4.02 -0.50
C VAL A 11 12.39 5.09 -0.64
N ALA A 12 11.53 5.28 0.36
CA ALA A 12 10.48 6.30 0.33
C ALA A 12 11.06 7.73 0.32
N VAL A 13 12.11 8.00 1.10
CA VAL A 13 12.81 9.28 1.10
C VAL A 13 13.48 9.54 -0.26
N MET A 14 14.21 8.55 -0.78
CA MET A 14 14.84 8.65 -2.11
C MET A 14 13.81 8.90 -3.20
N TYR A 15 12.68 8.20 -3.13
CA TYR A 15 11.58 8.40 -4.07
C TYR A 15 10.96 9.79 -3.95
N GLY A 16 10.74 10.27 -2.73
CA GLY A 16 10.23 11.63 -2.47
C GLY A 16 11.16 12.72 -3.00
N VAL A 17 12.46 12.55 -2.80
CA VAL A 17 13.49 13.47 -3.35
C VAL A 17 13.47 13.44 -4.87
N ALA A 18 13.44 12.25 -5.48
CA ALA A 18 13.36 12.11 -6.95
C ALA A 18 12.09 12.78 -7.50
N LEU A 19 10.95 12.61 -6.81
CA LEU A 19 9.67 13.24 -7.15
C LEU A 19 9.78 14.77 -7.10
N CYS A 20 10.40 15.32 -6.07
CA CYS A 20 10.64 16.75 -5.96
C CYS A 20 11.53 17.25 -7.11
N ILE A 21 12.64 16.57 -7.42
CA ILE A 21 13.54 16.94 -8.51
C ILE A 21 12.80 16.93 -9.85
N VAL A 22 12.00 15.91 -10.12
CA VAL A 22 11.21 15.81 -11.36
C VAL A 22 10.11 16.87 -11.42
N SER A 23 9.46 17.18 -10.30
CA SER A 23 8.35 18.13 -10.24
C SER A 23 8.79 19.58 -10.34
N PHE A 24 9.92 19.92 -9.76
CA PHE A 24 10.44 21.31 -9.70
C PHE A 24 11.62 21.57 -10.67
N GLY A 25 12.24 20.50 -11.19
CA GLY A 25 13.33 20.60 -12.15
C GLY A 25 12.83 20.91 -13.56
N GLN A 26 13.74 21.40 -14.41
CA GLN A 26 13.48 21.62 -15.84
C GLN A 26 13.12 20.33 -16.61
N VAL A 27 13.35 19.17 -16.00
CA VAL A 27 12.97 17.84 -16.53
C VAL A 27 11.45 17.68 -16.60
N GLY A 28 10.68 18.49 -15.84
CA GLY A 28 9.22 18.48 -15.85
C GLY A 28 8.57 18.78 -17.20
N VAL A 29 9.31 19.37 -18.15
CA VAL A 29 8.85 19.58 -19.53
C VAL A 29 8.57 18.26 -20.27
N PHE A 30 9.25 17.18 -19.90
CA PHE A 30 9.07 15.86 -20.51
C PHE A 30 7.93 15.03 -19.87
N VAL A 31 7.34 15.51 -18.76
CA VAL A 31 6.34 14.79 -17.96
C VAL A 31 4.94 15.39 -18.17
N GLU A 32 4.68 16.02 -19.31
CA GLU A 32 3.41 16.72 -19.57
C GLU A 32 2.21 15.80 -19.87
N GLY A 33 2.38 14.48 -19.83
CA GLY A 33 1.29 13.54 -20.06
C GLY A 33 0.58 13.13 -18.76
N ALA A 34 -0.75 13.25 -18.70
CA ALA A 34 -1.55 12.76 -17.57
C ALA A 34 -1.24 11.30 -17.21
N ALA A 35 -1.01 10.44 -18.22
CA ALA A 35 -0.63 9.05 -18.01
C ALA A 35 0.73 8.90 -17.32
N VAL A 36 1.70 9.73 -17.64
CA VAL A 36 3.04 9.70 -17.04
C VAL A 36 2.96 10.16 -15.59
N CYS A 37 2.21 11.23 -15.31
CA CYS A 37 1.95 11.68 -13.95
C CYS A 37 1.26 10.60 -13.12
N PHE A 38 0.23 9.97 -13.65
CA PHE A 38 -0.44 8.84 -13.00
C PHE A 38 0.55 7.74 -12.62
N LEU A 39 1.39 7.29 -13.54
CA LEU A 39 2.38 6.24 -13.33
C LEU A 39 3.44 6.62 -12.29
N ILE A 40 3.88 7.88 -12.28
CA ILE A 40 4.85 8.38 -11.32
C ILE A 40 4.25 8.43 -9.91
N PHE A 41 2.99 8.77 -9.74
CA PHE A 41 2.36 8.86 -8.43
C PHE A 41 1.84 7.53 -7.88
N LEU A 42 1.73 6.50 -8.72
CA LEU A 42 1.30 5.15 -8.32
C LEU A 42 2.23 4.52 -7.26
N PRO A 43 3.58 4.52 -7.42
CA PRO A 43 4.48 4.00 -6.39
C PRO A 43 4.44 4.82 -5.09
N LEU A 44 4.13 6.12 -5.16
CA LEU A 44 3.98 6.95 -3.96
C LEU A 44 2.89 6.40 -3.04
N GLY A 45 1.71 6.12 -3.58
CA GLY A 45 0.61 5.52 -2.83
C GLY A 45 0.97 4.16 -2.26
N ALA A 46 1.63 3.32 -3.05
CA ALA A 46 2.11 2.00 -2.63
C ALA A 46 3.07 2.10 -1.43
N LEU A 47 4.08 2.97 -1.52
CA LEU A 47 5.07 3.19 -0.47
C LEU A 47 4.43 3.75 0.81
N LEU A 48 3.48 4.67 0.71
CA LEU A 48 2.78 5.23 1.87
C LEU A 48 2.01 4.15 2.62
N VAL A 49 1.30 3.25 1.92
CA VAL A 49 0.57 2.14 2.56
C VAL A 49 1.54 1.14 3.18
N LEU A 50 2.67 0.83 2.54
CA LEU A 50 3.70 -0.04 3.11
C LEU A 50 4.32 0.54 4.37
N LEU A 51 4.53 1.87 4.42
CA LEU A 51 5.11 2.56 5.58
C LEU A 51 4.13 2.65 6.76
N LEU A 52 2.88 3.01 6.51
CA LEU A 52 1.89 3.20 7.57
C LEU A 52 1.20 1.90 7.99
N GLY A 53 1.28 0.87 7.14
CA GLY A 53 0.63 -0.42 7.36
C GLY A 53 -0.85 -0.41 6.98
N GLN A 54 -1.39 -1.60 6.75
CA GLN A 54 -2.76 -1.77 6.25
C GLN A 54 -3.86 -1.26 7.19
N PHE A 55 -3.64 -1.22 8.51
CA PHE A 55 -4.62 -0.68 9.46
C PHE A 55 -4.81 0.82 9.35
N ARG A 56 -3.83 1.53 8.78
CA ARG A 56 -3.84 2.99 8.61
C ARG A 56 -3.83 3.42 7.15
N TRP A 57 -4.33 2.57 6.27
CA TRP A 57 -4.36 2.82 4.82
C TRP A 57 -5.06 4.16 4.48
N TRP A 58 -6.13 4.51 5.21
CA TRP A 58 -6.82 5.78 5.03
C TRP A 58 -5.92 6.99 5.34
N LEU A 59 -5.03 6.86 6.33
CA LEU A 59 -4.05 7.91 6.65
C LEU A 59 -3.02 8.05 5.54
N ALA A 60 -2.61 6.93 4.92
CA ALA A 60 -1.74 6.95 3.75
C ALA A 60 -2.37 7.71 2.58
N LEU A 61 -3.69 7.55 2.37
CA LEU A 61 -4.41 8.29 1.33
C LEU A 61 -4.46 9.79 1.64
N VAL A 62 -4.77 10.16 2.87
CA VAL A 62 -4.79 11.57 3.28
C VAL A 62 -3.42 12.22 3.10
N VAL A 63 -2.36 11.57 3.56
CA VAL A 63 -0.97 12.03 3.36
C VAL A 63 -0.65 12.15 1.87
N GLY A 64 -1.05 11.17 1.06
CA GLY A 64 -0.87 11.19 -0.39
C GLY A 64 -1.54 12.38 -1.06
N ILE A 65 -2.79 12.67 -0.71
CA ILE A 65 -3.53 13.83 -1.21
C ILE A 65 -2.83 15.14 -0.82
N VAL A 66 -2.41 15.26 0.45
CA VAL A 66 -1.69 16.45 0.94
C VAL A 66 -0.38 16.64 0.14
N VAL A 67 0.38 15.57 -0.09
CA VAL A 67 1.62 15.63 -0.88
C VAL A 67 1.35 16.05 -2.33
N CYS A 68 0.34 15.47 -2.98
CA CYS A 68 -0.05 15.85 -4.34
C CYS A 68 -0.43 17.33 -4.42
N THR A 69 -1.26 17.80 -3.47
CA THR A 69 -1.67 19.21 -3.41
C THR A 69 -0.49 20.15 -3.17
N TRP A 70 0.42 19.75 -2.27
CA TRP A 70 1.64 20.52 -1.98
C TRP A 70 2.54 20.65 -3.20
N ILE A 71 2.74 19.55 -3.94
CA ILE A 71 3.54 19.56 -5.19
C ILE A 71 2.90 20.47 -6.22
N GLU A 72 1.58 20.39 -6.40
CA GLU A 72 0.90 21.25 -7.40
C GLU A 72 0.95 22.72 -7.01
N PHE A 73 0.75 23.02 -5.73
CA PHE A 73 0.90 24.40 -5.23
C PHE A 73 2.33 24.91 -5.41
N GLY A 74 3.33 24.09 -5.11
CA GLY A 74 4.73 24.43 -5.32
C GLY A 74 5.05 24.71 -6.80
N ARG A 75 4.45 23.94 -7.73
CA ARG A 75 4.60 24.19 -9.18
C ARG A 75 4.04 25.55 -9.60
N VAL A 76 2.86 25.92 -9.09
CA VAL A 76 2.27 27.24 -9.37
C VAL A 76 3.16 28.38 -8.84
N VAL A 77 3.77 28.21 -7.67
CA VAL A 77 4.67 29.22 -7.09
C VAL A 77 5.98 29.34 -7.89
N TRP A 78 6.52 28.21 -8.38
CA TRP A 78 7.79 28.18 -9.13
C TRP A 78 7.65 28.54 -10.61
N HIS A 79 6.48 28.21 -11.18
CA HIS A 79 6.15 28.42 -12.59
C HIS A 79 4.77 29.08 -12.71
N PRO A 80 4.63 30.36 -12.31
CA PRO A 80 3.34 31.05 -12.28
C PRO A 80 2.71 31.18 -13.68
N GLU A 81 3.52 31.12 -14.73
CA GLU A 81 3.07 31.13 -16.12
C GLU A 81 2.23 29.94 -16.55
N ARG A 82 2.33 28.80 -15.82
CA ARG A 82 1.56 27.56 -16.12
C ARG A 82 0.19 27.54 -15.47
N GLY A 83 0.00 28.33 -14.40
CA GLY A 83 -1.25 28.35 -13.65
C GLY A 83 -1.51 27.04 -12.90
N PHE A 84 -2.65 26.97 -12.23
CA PHE A 84 -3.11 25.79 -11.52
C PHE A 84 -3.82 24.82 -12.48
N ASP A 85 -3.35 23.58 -12.55
CA ASP A 85 -3.97 22.52 -13.36
C ASP A 85 -4.67 21.49 -12.48
N GLY A 86 -5.98 21.69 -12.29
CA GLY A 86 -6.81 20.79 -11.49
C GLY A 86 -6.90 19.37 -12.07
N MET A 87 -6.77 19.23 -13.40
CA MET A 87 -6.79 17.92 -14.05
C MET A 87 -5.53 17.13 -13.72
N MET A 88 -4.40 17.79 -13.67
CA MET A 88 -3.11 17.21 -13.31
C MET A 88 -3.09 16.80 -11.82
N LEU A 89 -3.63 17.65 -10.94
CA LEU A 89 -3.81 17.31 -9.53
C LEU A 89 -4.68 16.07 -9.37
N LEU A 90 -5.81 16.01 -10.07
CA LEU A 90 -6.72 14.86 -10.02
C LEU A 90 -6.03 13.57 -10.48
N THR A 91 -5.22 13.64 -11.52
CA THR A 91 -4.46 12.49 -12.05
C THR A 91 -3.41 12.00 -11.05
N ASN A 92 -2.70 12.90 -10.39
CA ASN A 92 -1.72 12.59 -9.36
C ASN A 92 -2.38 11.90 -8.16
N VAL A 93 -3.50 12.44 -7.70
CA VAL A 93 -4.31 11.85 -6.63
C VAL A 93 -4.83 10.47 -7.03
N ALA A 94 -5.36 10.33 -8.25
CA ALA A 94 -5.85 9.05 -8.75
C ALA A 94 -4.73 7.98 -8.80
N GLY A 95 -3.54 8.32 -9.28
CA GLY A 95 -2.37 7.44 -9.27
C GLY A 95 -2.01 6.99 -7.85
N THR A 96 -1.95 7.93 -6.91
CA THR A 96 -1.67 7.65 -5.49
C THR A 96 -2.73 6.73 -4.86
N LEU A 97 -4.02 6.97 -5.14
CA LEU A 97 -5.13 6.15 -4.65
C LEU A 97 -5.05 4.72 -5.19
N VAL A 98 -4.86 4.57 -6.50
CA VAL A 98 -4.78 3.25 -7.16
C VAL A 98 -3.58 2.46 -6.63
N GLY A 99 -2.41 3.09 -6.53
CA GLY A 99 -1.21 2.45 -5.99
C GLY A 99 -1.38 2.03 -4.53
N GLY A 100 -1.95 2.89 -3.70
CA GLY A 100 -2.24 2.59 -2.30
C GLY A 100 -3.26 1.47 -2.12
N MET A 101 -4.36 1.51 -2.88
CA MET A 101 -5.38 0.46 -2.85
C MET A 101 -4.85 -0.89 -3.32
N ALA A 102 -4.07 -0.93 -4.39
CA ALA A 102 -3.49 -2.17 -4.91
C ALA A 102 -2.64 -2.87 -3.84
N VAL A 103 -1.79 -2.12 -3.13
CA VAL A 103 -0.96 -2.68 -2.05
C VAL A 103 -1.82 -3.06 -0.84
N ALA A 104 -2.80 -2.26 -0.45
CA ALA A 104 -3.68 -2.58 0.67
C ALA A 104 -4.47 -3.88 0.43
N LEU A 105 -4.94 -4.09 -0.79
CA LEU A 105 -5.64 -5.33 -1.19
C LEU A 105 -4.68 -6.52 -1.23
N ALA A 106 -3.46 -6.34 -1.78
CA ALA A 106 -2.45 -7.38 -1.81
C ALA A 106 -2.06 -7.85 -0.40
N LEU A 107 -1.86 -6.92 0.54
CA LEU A 107 -1.56 -7.23 1.93
C LEU A 107 -2.71 -8.00 2.61
N ARG A 108 -3.97 -7.63 2.34
CA ARG A 108 -5.13 -8.36 2.86
C ARG A 108 -5.24 -9.78 2.30
N ALA A 109 -4.94 -9.96 1.02
CA ALA A 109 -4.96 -11.28 0.39
C ALA A 109 -3.90 -12.22 0.97
N THR A 110 -2.76 -11.70 1.39
CA THR A 110 -1.69 -12.49 2.01
C THR A 110 -1.96 -12.84 3.49
N GLU A 111 -2.83 -12.08 4.16
CA GLU A 111 -3.22 -12.34 5.57
C GLU A 111 -4.37 -13.35 5.72
N HIS A 112 -5.06 -13.71 4.63
CA HIS A 112 -5.90 -14.90 4.64
C HIS A 112 -4.99 -16.13 4.40
N PRO A 113 -4.39 -16.72 5.45
CA PRO A 113 -3.96 -18.09 5.32
C PRO A 113 -5.24 -18.83 4.98
N SER A 114 -5.26 -19.54 3.84
CA SER A 114 -6.22 -20.58 3.63
C SER A 114 -6.26 -21.33 4.96
N VAL A 115 -7.39 -21.25 5.68
CA VAL A 115 -7.72 -22.25 6.68
C VAL A 115 -7.76 -23.52 5.85
N ARG A 116 -6.57 -24.10 5.65
CA ARG A 116 -6.45 -25.48 5.29
C ARG A 116 -7.23 -26.12 6.42
N HIS A 117 -8.44 -26.53 6.13
CA HIS A 117 -9.09 -27.55 6.89
C HIS A 117 -8.05 -28.69 6.94
N ASP A 118 -7.20 -28.62 7.94
CA ASP A 118 -6.55 -29.78 8.49
C ASP A 118 -7.67 -30.59 9.14
N GLU A 119 -8.48 -31.14 8.26
CA GLU A 119 -9.39 -32.24 8.51
C GLU A 119 -8.57 -33.52 8.61
N SER A 120 -7.37 -33.42 9.11
CA SER A 120 -6.71 -34.45 9.85
C SER A 120 -7.30 -34.42 11.27
N LEU A 121 -8.61 -34.66 11.35
CA LEU A 121 -9.17 -35.33 12.53
C LEU A 121 -8.32 -36.58 12.69
N SER A 122 -7.31 -36.44 13.58
CA SER A 122 -6.33 -37.47 13.79
C SER A 122 -7.08 -38.74 14.12
N PRO A 123 -6.73 -39.89 13.53
CA PRO A 123 -7.34 -41.19 13.85
C PRO A 123 -7.16 -41.60 15.32
N LEU A 124 -6.48 -40.75 16.12
CA LEU A 124 -6.30 -40.91 17.56
C LEU A 124 -7.61 -40.78 18.39
N SER A 125 -8.61 -40.08 17.87
CA SER A 125 -9.91 -39.94 18.57
C SER A 125 -10.73 -41.24 18.52
N GLN A 126 -10.67 -41.96 17.40
CA GLN A 126 -11.42 -43.24 17.29
C GLN A 126 -10.79 -44.36 18.08
N GLY A 127 -9.47 -44.45 18.16
CA GLY A 127 -8.78 -45.43 18.98
C GLY A 127 -8.98 -45.25 20.48
N SER A 128 -9.16 -44.02 20.93
CA SER A 128 -9.42 -43.71 22.34
C SER A 128 -10.83 -44.10 22.75
N LEU A 129 -11.82 -43.91 21.89
CA LEU A 129 -13.21 -44.30 22.12
C LEU A 129 -13.37 -45.84 22.12
N GLN A 130 -12.63 -46.53 21.27
CA GLN A 130 -12.67 -47.98 21.18
C GLN A 130 -12.05 -48.63 22.40
N LYS A 131 -10.97 -48.09 22.94
CA LYS A 131 -10.39 -48.56 24.23
C LYS A 131 -11.32 -48.36 25.43
N LEU A 132 -12.04 -47.23 25.48
CA LEU A 132 -13.02 -46.93 26.52
C LEU A 132 -14.23 -47.87 26.44
N ALA A 133 -14.62 -48.31 25.23
CA ALA A 133 -15.73 -49.24 25.06
C ALA A 133 -15.36 -50.70 25.48
N GLU A 134 -14.07 -51.02 25.42
CA GLU A 134 -13.57 -52.37 25.79
C GLU A 134 -13.30 -52.53 27.29
N GLU A 135 -13.25 -51.43 28.05
CA GLU A 135 -12.95 -51.41 29.48
C GLU A 135 -14.23 -51.46 30.37
N ILE A 136 -15.41 -51.54 29.76
CA ILE A 136 -16.68 -51.72 30.52
C ILE A 136 -16.91 -53.20 30.71
N PRO A 137 -16.79 -53.76 31.96
CA PRO A 137 -17.06 -55.14 32.19
C PRO A 137 -18.57 -55.48 32.04
N PRO A 138 -18.93 -56.59 31.44
CA PRO A 138 -20.32 -57.01 31.35
C PRO A 138 -20.84 -57.40 32.76
N ASP A 139 -21.98 -56.81 33.11
CA ASP A 139 -22.73 -57.14 34.32
C ASP A 139 -23.25 -58.61 34.32
#